data_71612cd8b36e53cf0a373b820b314f9f
#
_entry.id   71612cd8b36e53cf0a373b820b314f9f
#
_cell.length_a   1.000
_cell.length_b   1.000
_cell.length_c   1.000
_cell.angle_alpha   90.00
_cell.angle_beta   90.00
_cell.angle_gamma   90.00
#
_symmetry.space_group_name_H-M   'P 1'
#
loop_
_entity.id
_entity.type
_entity.pdbx_description
1 polymer ?
#
loop_
_entity_poly.entity_id
_entity_poly.type
_entity_poly.pdbx_seq_one_letter_code
_entity_poly.pdbx_strand_id
1 'polypeptide(L)'
;MCSWAQFDPSFSHYFDMEPSFNPAAVGKQAKLNVTAAYALDMAGFEHNPRTMYVAADMPLYALKNYHGVGINLMNDQIGLFTHQRLSLQYSLKRPLLGGMLGIGLQGGMISEKFDGSKVDAGESGDPALATSDVNGSGMDLGVGLYYMRGPWYVGLSAQHLTSPTIELGETNEMKIDAVYYLTGGYNIQLRNPFLKIKSSMLVKYDGTTWRGDVTGRLVYQYDKKLLYGGATYSPDHSVTLLLGGSFHGVVLGYSYEFYTSSISAGNGSHELFIGYQTDINLVKKGKNKHMSVRIL
;
A
#
# COMPACT_ATOMS: atom_id res chain seq x y z
N MET A 1 -10.16 -27.95 -5.88
CA MET A 1 -9.05 -27.01 -5.61
C MET A 1 -9.63 -25.88 -4.81
N CYS A 2 -9.27 -25.73 -3.54
CA CYS A 2 -9.67 -24.55 -2.77
C CYS A 2 -8.88 -23.35 -3.30
N SER A 3 -9.53 -22.41 -3.94
CA SER A 3 -8.92 -21.12 -4.30
C SER A 3 -8.91 -20.28 -3.03
N TRP A 4 -7.74 -20.02 -2.49
CA TRP A 4 -7.56 -19.11 -1.36
C TRP A 4 -7.35 -17.71 -1.95
N ALA A 5 -8.33 -16.84 -1.80
CA ALA A 5 -8.20 -15.44 -2.20
C ALA A 5 -7.45 -14.68 -1.11
N GLN A 6 -6.42 -13.92 -1.48
CA GLN A 6 -5.74 -13.01 -0.54
C GLN A 6 -6.69 -11.86 -0.21
N PHE A 7 -6.83 -11.56 1.08
CA PHE A 7 -7.73 -10.50 1.56
C PHE A 7 -7.26 -9.10 1.15
N ASP A 8 -5.98 -8.80 1.38
CA ASP A 8 -5.44 -7.46 1.07
C ASP A 8 -5.13 -7.31 -0.43
N PRO A 9 -5.57 -6.22 -1.07
CA PRO A 9 -5.21 -5.94 -2.45
C PRO A 9 -3.71 -5.69 -2.62
N SER A 10 -3.21 -5.86 -3.83
CA SER A 10 -1.81 -5.61 -4.18
C SER A 10 -1.73 -4.48 -5.19
N PHE A 11 -0.89 -3.48 -4.91
CA PHE A 11 -0.66 -2.34 -5.80
C PHE A 11 0.66 -2.49 -6.55
N SER A 12 0.66 -2.15 -7.82
CA SER A 12 1.87 -2.16 -8.64
C SER A 12 2.87 -1.09 -8.21
N HIS A 13 2.37 0.07 -7.72
CA HIS A 13 3.18 1.18 -7.18
C HIS A 13 3.42 1.04 -5.66
N TYR A 14 3.50 -0.17 -5.13
CA TYR A 14 3.69 -0.43 -3.69
C TYR A 14 4.86 0.34 -3.07
N PHE A 15 5.91 0.61 -3.82
CA PHE A 15 7.12 1.33 -3.39
C PHE A 15 6.87 2.85 -3.12
N ASP A 16 5.81 3.42 -3.68
CA ASP A 16 5.35 4.78 -3.40
C ASP A 16 4.18 4.80 -2.40
N MET A 17 3.63 3.61 -2.08
CA MET A 17 2.47 3.39 -1.20
C MET A 17 2.81 2.55 0.04
N GLU A 18 4.06 2.56 0.51
CA GLU A 18 4.49 1.75 1.67
C GLU A 18 3.63 1.93 2.94
N PRO A 19 3.04 3.11 3.25
CA PRO A 19 2.08 3.23 4.34
C PRO A 19 0.83 2.36 4.22
N SER A 20 0.50 1.82 3.04
CA SER A 20 -0.66 0.94 2.87
C SER A 20 -0.49 -0.40 3.59
N PHE A 21 0.75 -0.86 3.76
CA PHE A 21 1.07 -2.14 4.38
C PHE A 21 2.06 -2.05 5.57
N ASN A 22 2.79 -0.92 5.72
CA ASN A 22 3.75 -0.77 6.83
C ASN A 22 3.60 0.60 7.52
N PRO A 23 3.02 0.65 8.74
CA PRO A 23 2.84 1.90 9.48
C PRO A 23 4.16 2.57 9.89
N ALA A 24 5.29 1.84 9.92
CA ALA A 24 6.59 2.44 10.20
C ALA A 24 7.12 3.30 9.05
N ALA A 25 6.53 3.19 7.83
CA ALA A 25 6.92 4.00 6.68
C ALA A 25 6.34 5.42 6.71
N VAL A 26 5.30 5.71 7.51
CA VAL A 26 4.71 7.06 7.57
C VAL A 26 5.73 8.09 8.03
N GLY A 27 5.73 9.25 7.39
CA GLY A 27 6.66 10.33 7.70
C GLY A 27 8.14 9.98 7.50
N LYS A 28 8.48 9.05 6.60
CA LYS A 28 9.88 8.68 6.31
C LYS A 28 10.68 9.77 5.60
N GLN A 29 10.01 10.71 4.97
CA GLN A 29 10.60 11.87 4.31
C GLN A 29 10.13 13.16 4.97
N ALA A 30 10.94 14.24 4.87
CA ALA A 30 10.56 15.56 5.38
C ALA A 30 9.53 16.24 4.46
N LYS A 31 8.44 15.54 4.15
CA LYS A 31 7.38 15.98 3.24
C LYS A 31 6.01 15.64 3.80
N LEU A 32 5.03 16.48 3.50
CA LEU A 32 3.65 16.05 3.47
C LEU A 32 3.43 15.28 2.17
N ASN A 33 2.98 14.05 2.29
CA ASN A 33 2.60 13.20 1.16
C ASN A 33 1.09 13.03 1.20
N VAL A 34 0.45 13.23 0.06
CA VAL A 34 -0.93 12.84 -0.19
C VAL A 34 -0.91 11.89 -1.38
N THR A 35 -1.52 10.75 -1.25
CA THR A 35 -1.47 9.67 -2.23
C THR A 35 -2.88 9.19 -2.52
N ALA A 36 -3.18 8.96 -3.79
CA ALA A 36 -4.37 8.26 -4.25
C ALA A 36 -3.97 7.24 -5.31
N ALA A 37 -4.59 6.07 -5.29
CA ALA A 37 -4.45 5.06 -6.32
C ALA A 37 -5.80 4.45 -6.64
N TYR A 38 -5.96 4.07 -7.91
CA TYR A 38 -7.11 3.33 -8.39
C TYR A 38 -6.62 2.16 -9.23
N ALA A 39 -6.90 0.94 -8.76
CA ALA A 39 -6.59 -0.29 -9.48
C ALA A 39 -7.87 -0.90 -10.04
N LEU A 40 -7.79 -1.36 -11.27
CA LEU A 40 -8.83 -2.07 -12.00
C LEU A 40 -8.24 -3.41 -12.42
N ASP A 41 -8.52 -4.44 -11.62
CA ASP A 41 -7.97 -5.77 -11.87
C ASP A 41 -8.84 -6.56 -12.83
N MET A 42 -8.20 -7.45 -13.63
CA MET A 42 -8.89 -8.31 -14.58
C MET A 42 -9.86 -7.54 -15.48
N ALA A 43 -9.39 -6.46 -16.12
CA ALA A 43 -10.21 -5.61 -16.97
C ALA A 43 -10.88 -6.42 -18.10
N GLY A 44 -12.19 -6.21 -18.31
CA GLY A 44 -12.99 -6.94 -19.30
C GLY A 44 -13.83 -8.07 -18.71
N PHE A 45 -13.67 -8.40 -17.43
CA PHE A 45 -14.60 -9.28 -16.71
C PHE A 45 -15.75 -8.49 -16.10
N GLU A 46 -16.92 -9.11 -16.07
CA GLU A 46 -18.06 -8.57 -15.34
C GLU A 46 -17.77 -8.63 -13.83
N HIS A 47 -18.07 -7.54 -13.10
CA HIS A 47 -17.81 -7.42 -11.66
C HIS A 47 -16.31 -7.57 -11.25
N ASN A 48 -15.41 -7.18 -12.14
CA ASN A 48 -13.98 -7.23 -11.87
C ASN A 48 -13.57 -6.44 -10.61
N PRO A 49 -12.50 -6.86 -9.90
CA PRO A 49 -12.04 -6.17 -8.70
C PRO A 49 -11.63 -4.72 -8.98
N ARG A 50 -11.99 -3.82 -8.07
CA ARG A 50 -11.70 -2.37 -8.14
C ARG A 50 -11.27 -1.89 -6.78
N THR A 51 -10.03 -1.45 -6.69
CA THR A 51 -9.48 -0.95 -5.45
C THR A 51 -9.21 0.54 -5.53
N MET A 52 -9.66 1.29 -4.55
CA MET A 52 -9.33 2.70 -4.35
C MET A 52 -8.58 2.85 -3.03
N TYR A 53 -7.47 3.56 -3.07
CA TYR A 53 -6.66 3.90 -1.91
C TYR A 53 -6.42 5.40 -1.86
N VAL A 54 -6.59 5.99 -0.68
CA VAL A 54 -6.26 7.39 -0.41
C VAL A 54 -5.52 7.46 0.92
N ALA A 55 -4.41 8.18 0.96
CA ALA A 55 -3.63 8.36 2.17
C ALA A 55 -3.03 9.75 2.26
N ALA A 56 -2.76 10.16 3.49
CA ALA A 56 -1.92 11.31 3.78
C ALA A 56 -0.99 10.98 4.93
N ASP A 57 0.29 11.34 4.80
CA ASP A 57 1.27 11.17 5.87
C ASP A 57 2.24 12.34 5.92
N MET A 58 2.77 12.59 7.12
CA MET A 58 3.77 13.62 7.33
C MET A 58 4.66 13.32 8.53
N PRO A 59 5.90 13.82 8.53
CA PRO A 59 6.76 13.80 9.70
C PRO A 59 6.41 14.93 10.66
N LEU A 60 6.63 14.68 11.94
CA LEU A 60 6.56 15.66 13.02
C LEU A 60 7.85 15.61 13.84
N TYR A 61 8.26 16.73 14.41
CA TYR A 61 9.33 16.78 15.40
C TYR A 61 8.75 17.20 16.76
N ALA A 62 8.70 16.26 17.69
CA ALA A 62 8.20 16.47 19.05
C ALA A 62 9.05 15.66 20.04
N LEU A 63 9.06 16.07 21.30
CA LEU A 63 9.76 15.37 22.40
C LEU A 63 11.22 14.99 22.06
N LYS A 64 11.92 15.85 21.33
CA LYS A 64 13.31 15.68 20.84
C LYS A 64 13.50 14.47 19.88
N ASN A 65 12.42 13.98 19.29
CA ASN A 65 12.44 12.87 18.33
C ASN A 65 11.67 13.22 17.07
N TYR A 66 11.96 12.46 16.02
CA TYR A 66 11.15 12.47 14.80
C TYR A 66 10.02 11.44 14.92
N HIS A 67 8.86 11.85 14.52
CA HIS A 67 7.64 11.03 14.49
C HIS A 67 7.06 11.08 13.08
N GLY A 68 6.29 10.08 12.71
CA GLY A 68 5.44 10.09 11.54
C GLY A 68 3.99 9.90 11.97
N VAL A 69 3.09 10.59 11.31
CA VAL A 69 1.64 10.39 11.46
C VAL A 69 1.03 10.23 10.09
N GLY A 70 0.02 9.39 9.99
CA GLY A 70 -0.67 9.13 8.73
C GLY A 70 -2.10 8.68 8.95
N ILE A 71 -2.88 8.85 7.89
CA ILE A 71 -4.23 8.33 7.76
C ILE A 71 -4.36 7.69 6.39
N ASN A 72 -5.03 6.57 6.31
CA ASN A 72 -5.39 5.97 5.03
C ASN A 72 -6.82 5.44 5.03
N LEU A 73 -7.40 5.48 3.84
CA LEU A 73 -8.68 4.89 3.50
C LEU A 73 -8.46 3.96 2.30
N MET A 74 -8.95 2.74 2.39
CA MET A 74 -9.00 1.78 1.31
C MET A 74 -10.43 1.33 1.11
N ASN A 75 -10.86 1.25 -0.15
CA ASN A 75 -12.13 0.67 -0.56
C ASN A 75 -11.84 -0.32 -1.69
N ASP A 76 -12.11 -1.57 -1.42
CA ASP A 76 -11.89 -2.67 -2.37
C ASP A 76 -13.22 -3.35 -2.66
N GLN A 77 -13.60 -3.41 -3.92
CA GLN A 77 -14.83 -4.04 -4.38
C GLN A 77 -14.48 -5.27 -5.22
N ILE A 78 -14.90 -6.44 -4.75
CA ILE A 78 -14.67 -7.73 -5.40
C ILE A 78 -16.02 -8.44 -5.57
N GLY A 79 -16.53 -8.47 -6.79
CA GLY A 79 -17.85 -9.04 -7.05
C GLY A 79 -18.94 -8.29 -6.28
N LEU A 80 -19.62 -8.99 -5.38
CA LEU A 80 -20.68 -8.44 -4.52
C LEU A 80 -20.18 -7.99 -3.15
N PHE A 81 -18.89 -8.20 -2.84
CA PHE A 81 -18.29 -7.76 -1.58
C PHE A 81 -17.64 -6.39 -1.72
N THR A 82 -17.76 -5.58 -0.68
CA THR A 82 -17.06 -4.30 -0.56
C THR A 82 -16.34 -4.27 0.78
N HIS A 83 -15.00 -4.23 0.72
CA HIS A 83 -14.10 -4.15 1.86
C HIS A 83 -13.65 -2.70 2.05
N GLN A 84 -13.93 -2.10 3.19
CA GLN A 84 -13.49 -0.75 3.51
C GLN A 84 -12.59 -0.77 4.73
N ARG A 85 -11.44 -0.10 4.67
CA ARG A 85 -10.52 0.04 5.79
C ARG A 85 -10.17 1.51 5.98
N LEU A 86 -10.40 2.03 7.18
CA LEU A 86 -9.93 3.33 7.64
C LEU A 86 -8.91 3.11 8.74
N SER A 87 -7.71 3.68 8.60
CA SER A 87 -6.63 3.49 9.57
C SER A 87 -5.92 4.79 9.91
N LEU A 88 -5.56 4.92 11.18
CA LEU A 88 -4.67 5.93 11.70
C LEU A 88 -3.31 5.30 12.00
N GLN A 89 -2.26 5.96 11.62
CA GLN A 89 -0.90 5.43 11.71
C GLN A 89 0.01 6.40 12.48
N TYR A 90 0.89 5.82 13.26
CA TYR A 90 1.92 6.53 13.99
C TYR A 90 3.25 5.78 13.86
N SER A 91 4.35 6.51 13.72
CA SER A 91 5.68 5.94 13.76
C SER A 91 6.64 6.78 14.59
N LEU A 92 7.45 6.12 15.40
CA LEU A 92 8.58 6.72 16.11
C LEU A 92 9.85 6.44 15.30
N LYS A 93 10.64 7.49 15.05
CA LYS A 93 11.89 7.40 14.28
C LYS A 93 13.09 7.61 15.17
N ARG A 94 14.05 6.68 15.13
CA ARG A 94 15.26 6.72 15.95
C ARG A 94 16.51 6.46 15.11
N PRO A 95 17.57 7.29 15.26
CA PRO A 95 18.87 6.95 14.70
C PRO A 95 19.38 5.64 15.32
N LEU A 96 19.81 4.71 14.49
CA LEU A 96 20.37 3.42 14.91
C LEU A 96 21.44 2.97 13.90
N LEU A 97 22.63 2.57 14.39
CA LEU A 97 23.72 1.99 13.59
C LEU A 97 24.03 2.76 12.28
N GLY A 98 23.98 4.09 12.33
CA GLY A 98 24.25 4.96 11.17
C GLY A 98 23.11 5.04 10.15
N GLY A 99 21.94 4.53 10.47
CA GLY A 99 20.70 4.64 9.73
C GLY A 99 19.57 5.19 10.58
N MET A 100 18.35 5.09 10.07
CA MET A 100 17.11 5.49 10.76
C MET A 100 16.20 4.29 10.90
N LEU A 101 15.87 3.94 12.15
CA LEU A 101 14.86 2.93 12.48
C LEU A 101 13.52 3.62 12.73
N GLY A 102 12.49 3.19 12.03
CA GLY A 102 11.08 3.49 12.29
C GLY A 102 10.40 2.32 12.99
N ILE A 103 9.63 2.62 14.03
CA ILE A 103 8.74 1.66 14.71
C ILE A 103 7.33 2.21 14.55
N GLY A 104 6.44 1.47 13.93
CA GLY A 104 5.11 1.91 13.55
C GLY A 104 4.00 1.12 14.24
N LEU A 105 2.92 1.82 14.52
CA LEU A 105 1.65 1.28 15.00
C LEU A 105 0.52 1.80 14.10
N GLN A 106 -0.47 0.95 13.89
CA GLN A 106 -1.69 1.30 13.17
C GLN A 106 -2.89 0.82 13.99
N GLY A 107 -3.90 1.66 14.07
CA GLY A 107 -5.21 1.30 14.58
C GLY A 107 -6.27 1.77 13.61
N GLY A 108 -7.30 0.96 13.40
CA GLY A 108 -8.33 1.28 12.42
C GLY A 108 -9.59 0.45 12.58
N MET A 109 -10.43 0.59 11.59
CA MET A 109 -11.69 -0.14 11.46
C MET A 109 -11.79 -0.73 10.06
N ILE A 110 -12.22 -1.97 9.99
CA ILE A 110 -12.60 -2.65 8.75
C ILE A 110 -14.10 -2.77 8.75
N SER A 111 -14.72 -2.51 7.61
CA SER A 111 -16.13 -2.70 7.35
C SER A 111 -16.30 -3.54 6.10
N GLU A 112 -17.09 -4.58 6.22
CA GLU A 112 -17.44 -5.50 5.14
C GLU A 112 -18.91 -5.30 4.79
N LYS A 113 -19.18 -5.20 3.49
CA LYS A 113 -20.54 -5.14 2.96
C LYS A 113 -20.72 -6.21 1.89
N PHE A 114 -21.82 -6.93 1.95
CA PHE A 114 -22.26 -7.85 0.92
C PHE A 114 -23.58 -7.38 0.32
N ASP A 115 -23.61 -7.16 -1.01
CA ASP A 115 -24.79 -6.72 -1.76
C ASP A 115 -25.70 -7.92 -2.11
N GLY A 116 -26.41 -8.43 -1.12
CA GLY A 116 -27.29 -9.60 -1.27
C GLY A 116 -28.49 -9.37 -2.20
N SER A 117 -28.90 -8.11 -2.35
CA SER A 117 -30.01 -7.72 -3.24
C SER A 117 -29.73 -7.98 -4.72
N LYS A 118 -28.45 -8.18 -5.10
CA LYS A 118 -28.01 -8.47 -6.47
C LYS A 118 -27.78 -9.96 -6.74
N VAL A 119 -28.00 -10.81 -5.74
CA VAL A 119 -27.90 -12.26 -5.90
C VAL A 119 -29.12 -12.77 -6.66
N ASP A 120 -28.89 -13.38 -7.83
CA ASP A 120 -29.94 -14.14 -8.52
C ASP A 120 -30.03 -15.53 -7.86
N ALA A 121 -30.93 -15.65 -6.91
CA ALA A 121 -31.06 -16.85 -6.08
C ALA A 121 -31.79 -18.01 -6.79
N GLY A 122 -32.13 -17.90 -8.08
CA GLY A 122 -32.78 -18.96 -8.88
C GLY A 122 -34.00 -19.67 -8.21
N GLU A 123 -33.92 -19.92 -6.91
CA GLU A 123 -34.99 -20.37 -6.02
C GLU A 123 -35.13 -19.43 -4.84
N SER A 124 -36.29 -18.80 -4.69
CA SER A 124 -36.57 -17.90 -3.56
C SER A 124 -36.76 -18.74 -2.28
N GLY A 125 -35.86 -18.58 -1.30
CA GLY A 125 -36.03 -19.11 0.04
C GLY A 125 -34.91 -19.95 0.62
N ASP A 126 -33.71 -19.94 0.04
CA ASP A 126 -32.55 -20.55 0.69
C ASP A 126 -32.05 -19.66 1.85
N PRO A 127 -32.20 -20.10 3.12
CA PRO A 127 -31.74 -19.29 4.27
C PRO A 127 -30.22 -19.11 4.34
N ALA A 128 -29.43 -19.84 3.55
CA ALA A 128 -27.99 -19.72 3.46
C ALA A 128 -27.56 -18.55 2.55
N LEU A 129 -28.45 -18.05 1.69
CA LEU A 129 -28.20 -16.93 0.81
C LEU A 129 -28.81 -15.65 1.39
N ALA A 130 -27.95 -14.72 1.77
CA ALA A 130 -28.43 -13.37 2.14
C ALA A 130 -29.01 -12.71 0.89
N THR A 131 -30.32 -12.59 0.83
CA THR A 131 -31.06 -11.86 -0.24
C THR A 131 -31.23 -10.37 0.06
N SER A 132 -30.69 -9.91 1.19
CA SER A 132 -30.63 -8.51 1.60
C SER A 132 -29.19 -8.05 1.78
N ASP A 133 -28.99 -6.76 1.65
CA ASP A 133 -27.67 -6.16 1.94
C ASP A 133 -27.35 -6.35 3.43
N VAL A 134 -26.17 -6.90 3.70
CA VAL A 134 -25.64 -7.09 5.05
C VAL A 134 -24.30 -6.40 5.18
N ASN A 135 -24.03 -5.87 6.36
CA ASN A 135 -22.76 -5.23 6.68
C ASN A 135 -22.30 -5.60 8.08
N GLY A 136 -21.01 -5.59 8.28
CA GLY A 136 -20.38 -5.79 9.56
C GLY A 136 -19.10 -4.97 9.67
N SER A 137 -18.59 -4.80 10.88
CA SER A 137 -17.34 -4.09 11.10
C SER A 137 -16.55 -4.66 12.26
N GLY A 138 -15.23 -4.47 12.21
CA GLY A 138 -14.32 -4.92 13.25
C GLY A 138 -13.16 -3.93 13.44
N MET A 139 -12.56 -3.95 14.62
CA MET A 139 -11.35 -3.18 14.90
C MET A 139 -10.12 -3.89 14.34
N ASP A 140 -9.21 -3.13 13.78
CA ASP A 140 -7.97 -3.62 13.18
C ASP A 140 -6.75 -2.96 13.80
N LEU A 141 -5.70 -3.78 14.02
CA LEU A 141 -4.42 -3.33 14.51
C LEU A 141 -3.30 -3.83 13.60
N GLY A 142 -2.29 -2.99 13.41
CA GLY A 142 -1.09 -3.33 12.67
C GLY A 142 0.16 -2.76 13.33
N VAL A 143 1.29 -3.41 13.08
CA VAL A 143 2.60 -2.99 13.56
C VAL A 143 3.62 -3.04 12.43
N GLY A 144 4.70 -2.28 12.56
CA GLY A 144 5.75 -2.29 11.57
C GLY A 144 7.10 -1.84 12.10
N LEU A 145 8.11 -2.30 11.42
CA LEU A 145 9.50 -1.85 11.54
C LEU A 145 9.99 -1.42 10.16
N TYR A 146 10.76 -0.36 10.11
CA TYR A 146 11.34 0.14 8.88
C TYR A 146 12.72 0.70 9.14
N TYR A 147 13.75 0.16 8.50
CA TYR A 147 15.11 0.62 8.65
C TYR A 147 15.68 1.07 7.31
N MET A 148 16.28 2.26 7.29
CA MET A 148 16.94 2.81 6.10
C MET A 148 18.32 3.30 6.42
N ARG A 149 19.29 2.97 5.56
CA ARG A 149 20.68 3.42 5.68
C ARG A 149 21.29 3.62 4.30
N GLY A 150 21.62 4.87 3.98
CA GLY A 150 22.19 5.19 2.67
C GLY A 150 21.28 4.75 1.51
N PRO A 151 21.78 3.88 0.61
CA PRO A 151 21.02 3.49 -0.58
C PRO A 151 20.01 2.37 -0.36
N TRP A 152 20.00 1.69 0.78
CA TRP A 152 19.14 0.53 1.03
C TRP A 152 18.15 0.75 2.18
N TYR A 153 17.08 0.01 2.12
CA TYR A 153 16.09 -0.07 3.16
C TYR A 153 15.52 -1.48 3.29
N VAL A 154 14.99 -1.78 4.46
CA VAL A 154 14.22 -2.99 4.75
C VAL A 154 13.07 -2.65 5.68
N GLY A 155 11.93 -3.26 5.47
CA GLY A 155 10.74 -3.11 6.29
C GLY A 155 10.09 -4.45 6.59
N LEU A 156 9.56 -4.59 7.79
CA LEU A 156 8.74 -5.71 8.24
C LEU A 156 7.45 -5.15 8.81
N SER A 157 6.32 -5.76 8.52
CA SER A 157 5.06 -5.38 9.13
C SER A 157 4.08 -6.55 9.21
N ALA A 158 3.13 -6.39 10.11
CA ALA A 158 2.00 -7.29 10.26
C ALA A 158 0.72 -6.44 10.37
N GLN A 159 -0.26 -6.76 9.57
CA GLN A 159 -1.59 -6.16 9.54
C GLN A 159 -2.61 -7.17 10.08
N HIS A 160 -3.79 -6.71 10.45
CA HIS A 160 -4.89 -7.55 10.93
C HIS A 160 -4.52 -8.42 12.14
N LEU A 161 -3.74 -7.85 13.07
CA LEU A 161 -3.27 -8.58 14.27
C LEU A 161 -4.39 -8.98 15.22
N THR A 162 -5.52 -8.30 15.17
CA THR A 162 -6.73 -8.63 15.93
C THR A 162 -7.47 -9.82 15.36
N SER A 163 -7.13 -10.21 14.10
CA SER A 163 -7.84 -11.24 13.32
C SER A 163 -9.35 -11.12 13.48
N PRO A 164 -9.96 -9.94 13.14
CA PRO A 164 -11.33 -9.68 13.44
C PRO A 164 -12.27 -10.65 12.71
N THR A 165 -13.23 -11.20 13.43
CA THR A 165 -14.35 -11.92 12.85
C THR A 165 -15.49 -10.93 12.66
N ILE A 166 -15.92 -10.76 11.42
CA ILE A 166 -16.99 -9.82 11.05
C ILE A 166 -18.24 -10.63 10.76
N GLU A 167 -19.28 -10.37 11.53
CA GLU A 167 -20.59 -10.97 11.34
C GLU A 167 -21.30 -10.31 10.15
N LEU A 168 -21.71 -11.09 9.17
CA LEU A 168 -22.46 -10.69 7.99
C LEU A 168 -23.87 -11.27 8.03
N GLY A 169 -24.80 -10.54 8.65
CA GLY A 169 -26.15 -11.03 8.91
C GLY A 169 -26.20 -12.01 10.09
N GLU A 170 -27.19 -12.93 10.09
CA GLU A 170 -27.44 -13.81 11.24
C GLU A 170 -26.65 -15.12 11.18
N THR A 171 -26.14 -15.52 10.01
CA THR A 171 -25.60 -16.86 9.78
C THR A 171 -24.19 -16.90 9.18
N ASN A 172 -23.67 -15.77 8.69
CA ASN A 172 -22.38 -15.74 8.02
C ASN A 172 -21.35 -14.95 8.81
N GLU A 173 -20.16 -15.50 8.93
CA GLU A 173 -19.03 -14.87 9.57
C GLU A 173 -17.84 -14.82 8.60
N MET A 174 -17.13 -13.72 8.57
CA MET A 174 -15.90 -13.55 7.80
C MET A 174 -14.75 -13.27 8.76
N LYS A 175 -13.80 -14.19 8.84
CA LYS A 175 -12.58 -14.01 9.62
C LYS A 175 -11.48 -13.46 8.74
N ILE A 176 -10.85 -12.39 9.18
CA ILE A 176 -9.70 -11.77 8.50
C ILE A 176 -8.43 -12.20 9.23
N ASP A 177 -7.62 -13.02 8.59
CA ASP A 177 -6.37 -13.49 9.19
C ASP A 177 -5.25 -12.44 9.08
N ALA A 178 -4.26 -12.54 9.97
CA ALA A 178 -3.12 -11.63 9.97
C ALA A 178 -2.29 -11.79 8.69
N VAL A 179 -1.87 -10.65 8.12
CA VAL A 179 -1.04 -10.60 6.92
C VAL A 179 0.33 -10.01 7.27
N TYR A 180 1.38 -10.69 6.83
CA TYR A 180 2.77 -10.31 7.08
C TYR A 180 3.43 -9.80 5.81
N TYR A 181 4.20 -8.73 5.93
CA TYR A 181 4.90 -8.10 4.82
C TYR A 181 6.39 -7.98 5.11
N LEU A 182 7.20 -8.30 4.11
CA LEU A 182 8.62 -7.99 4.03
C LEU A 182 8.85 -7.12 2.82
N THR A 183 9.43 -5.94 3.00
CA THR A 183 9.81 -5.06 1.90
C THR A 183 11.28 -4.73 1.98
N GLY A 184 11.89 -4.42 0.87
CA GLY A 184 13.27 -3.97 0.80
C GLY A 184 13.61 -3.35 -0.54
N GLY A 185 14.71 -2.63 -0.58
CA GLY A 185 15.16 -2.02 -1.83
C GLY A 185 16.57 -1.47 -1.76
N TYR A 186 17.12 -1.24 -2.94
CA TYR A 186 18.46 -0.70 -3.12
C TYR A 186 18.47 0.32 -4.26
N ASN A 187 19.05 1.49 -4.02
CA ASN A 187 19.15 2.57 -4.99
C ASN A 187 20.58 2.68 -5.52
N ILE A 188 20.77 2.54 -6.82
CA ILE A 188 22.08 2.61 -7.48
C ILE A 188 22.18 3.93 -8.23
N GLN A 189 23.13 4.79 -7.84
CA GLN A 189 23.45 5.99 -8.60
C GLN A 189 24.33 5.60 -9.78
N LEU A 190 23.92 5.91 -11.00
CA LEU A 190 24.72 5.67 -12.20
C LEU A 190 25.78 6.77 -12.37
N ARG A 191 26.73 6.55 -13.31
CA ARG A 191 27.76 7.55 -13.67
C ARG A 191 27.13 8.87 -14.11
N ASN A 192 26.00 8.81 -14.82
CA ASN A 192 25.20 10.00 -15.10
C ASN A 192 24.49 10.41 -13.83
N PRO A 193 24.74 11.63 -13.28
CA PRO A 193 24.15 12.09 -12.03
C PRO A 193 22.62 12.23 -12.08
N PHE A 194 22.03 12.28 -13.28
CA PHE A 194 20.58 12.38 -13.47
C PHE A 194 19.88 11.01 -13.50
N LEU A 195 20.64 9.92 -13.59
CA LEU A 195 20.09 8.56 -13.73
C LEU A 195 20.36 7.73 -12.49
N LYS A 196 19.32 7.07 -12.01
CA LYS A 196 19.36 6.12 -10.89
C LYS A 196 18.58 4.86 -11.26
N ILE A 197 19.09 3.72 -10.81
CA ILE A 197 18.32 2.48 -10.81
C ILE A 197 17.77 2.32 -9.39
N LYS A 198 16.45 2.16 -9.26
CA LYS A 198 15.79 1.85 -8.00
C LYS A 198 15.23 0.44 -8.10
N SER A 199 15.76 -0.45 -7.28
CA SER A 199 15.20 -1.78 -7.09
C SER A 199 14.39 -1.85 -5.80
N SER A 200 13.30 -2.59 -5.82
CA SER A 200 12.46 -2.85 -4.65
C SER A 200 11.87 -4.24 -4.72
N MET A 201 11.55 -4.79 -3.57
CA MET A 201 10.83 -6.05 -3.42
C MET A 201 9.75 -5.92 -2.35
N LEU A 202 8.68 -6.65 -2.54
CA LEU A 202 7.62 -6.83 -1.56
C LEU A 202 7.26 -8.31 -1.52
N VAL A 203 7.23 -8.88 -0.32
CA VAL A 203 6.72 -10.23 -0.08
C VAL A 203 5.57 -10.11 0.89
N LYS A 204 4.46 -10.74 0.56
CA LYS A 204 3.23 -10.82 1.36
C LYS A 204 2.94 -12.27 1.69
N TYR A 205 2.56 -12.54 2.94
CA TYR A 205 2.15 -13.85 3.44
C TYR A 205 0.90 -13.71 4.32
N ASP A 206 -0.16 -14.41 3.97
CA ASP A 206 -1.47 -14.35 4.65
C ASP A 206 -1.75 -15.56 5.57
N GLY A 207 -0.71 -16.30 5.93
CA GLY A 207 -0.84 -17.53 6.71
C GLY A 207 -0.96 -18.79 5.84
N THR A 208 -1.32 -18.66 4.57
CA THR A 208 -1.56 -19.79 3.66
C THR A 208 -0.77 -19.64 2.36
N THR A 209 -0.80 -18.47 1.74
CA THR A 209 -0.21 -18.21 0.44
C THR A 209 0.88 -17.12 0.52
N TRP A 210 1.82 -17.20 -0.41
CA TRP A 210 2.89 -16.23 -0.58
C TRP A 210 2.73 -15.50 -1.92
N ARG A 211 2.89 -14.19 -1.90
CA ARG A 211 3.08 -13.40 -3.11
C ARG A 211 4.38 -12.59 -2.97
N GLY A 212 5.21 -12.65 -4.00
CA GLY A 212 6.43 -11.85 -4.07
C GLY A 212 6.44 -11.00 -5.32
N ASP A 213 6.80 -9.73 -5.19
CA ASP A 213 6.93 -8.77 -6.28
C ASP A 213 8.34 -8.20 -6.26
N VAL A 214 9.04 -8.25 -7.40
CA VAL A 214 10.39 -7.67 -7.56
C VAL A 214 10.33 -6.62 -8.67
N THR A 215 10.68 -5.38 -8.33
CA THR A 215 10.57 -4.23 -9.23
C THR A 215 11.93 -3.62 -9.52
N GLY A 216 12.20 -3.35 -10.79
CA GLY A 216 13.33 -2.56 -11.26
C GLY A 216 12.85 -1.31 -11.99
N ARG A 217 13.35 -0.13 -11.60
CA ARG A 217 12.99 1.15 -12.23
C ARG A 217 14.23 1.95 -12.61
N LEU A 218 14.26 2.45 -13.83
CA LEU A 218 15.21 3.48 -14.25
C LEU A 218 14.56 4.84 -14.02
N VAL A 219 15.21 5.67 -13.21
CA VAL A 219 14.70 6.98 -12.81
C VAL A 219 15.63 8.05 -13.37
N TYR A 220 15.06 8.97 -14.15
CA TYR A 220 15.72 10.20 -14.59
C TYR A 220 15.22 11.36 -13.72
N GLN A 221 16.16 12.06 -13.09
CA GLN A 221 15.84 13.18 -12.23
C GLN A 221 16.67 14.41 -12.61
N TYR A 222 15.99 15.49 -12.96
CA TYR A 222 16.60 16.78 -13.26
C TYR A 222 15.81 17.88 -12.58
N ASP A 223 16.46 18.64 -11.68
CA ASP A 223 15.86 19.66 -10.85
C ASP A 223 14.64 19.09 -10.06
N LYS A 224 13.45 19.67 -10.22
CA LYS A 224 12.20 19.24 -9.59
C LYS A 224 11.37 18.29 -10.45
N LYS A 225 11.96 17.78 -11.55
CA LYS A 225 11.32 16.87 -12.49
C LYS A 225 11.91 15.47 -12.33
N LEU A 226 11.05 14.49 -12.26
CA LEU A 226 11.44 13.09 -12.21
C LEU A 226 10.57 12.33 -13.21
N LEU A 227 11.20 11.47 -14.00
CA LEU A 227 10.54 10.50 -14.85
C LEU A 227 11.07 9.11 -14.51
N TYR A 228 10.24 8.12 -14.57
CA TYR A 228 10.68 6.74 -14.43
C TYR A 228 9.93 5.80 -15.38
N GLY A 229 10.61 4.73 -15.75
CA GLY A 229 10.03 3.55 -16.38
C GLY A 229 10.60 2.32 -15.71
N GLY A 230 9.84 1.26 -15.66
CA GLY A 230 10.27 0.05 -14.99
C GLY A 230 9.37 -1.14 -15.24
N ALA A 231 9.74 -2.25 -14.62
CA ALA A 231 8.95 -3.47 -14.64
C ALA A 231 8.96 -4.14 -13.27
N THR A 232 7.87 -4.81 -12.96
CA THR A 232 7.73 -5.72 -11.81
C THR A 232 7.54 -7.13 -12.33
N TYR A 233 8.23 -8.07 -11.71
CA TYR A 233 8.02 -9.50 -11.91
C TYR A 233 7.44 -10.11 -10.63
N SER A 234 6.30 -10.76 -10.78
CA SER A 234 5.61 -11.49 -9.71
C SER A 234 5.60 -12.96 -10.11
N PRO A 235 6.47 -13.81 -9.51
CA PRO A 235 6.54 -15.23 -9.84
C PRO A 235 5.18 -15.91 -9.79
N ASP A 236 4.89 -16.73 -10.79
CA ASP A 236 3.64 -17.50 -10.96
C ASP A 236 2.35 -16.66 -11.08
N HIS A 237 2.47 -15.33 -11.16
CA HIS A 237 1.32 -14.42 -11.24
C HIS A 237 1.37 -13.56 -12.50
N SER A 238 2.38 -12.67 -12.63
CA SER A 238 2.32 -11.62 -13.64
C SER A 238 3.65 -10.94 -13.92
N VAL A 239 3.63 -10.17 -15.00
CA VAL A 239 4.65 -9.15 -15.31
C VAL A 239 3.93 -7.81 -15.46
N THR A 240 4.41 -6.79 -14.77
CA THR A 240 3.82 -5.45 -14.80
C THR A 240 4.79 -4.45 -15.40
N LEU A 241 4.32 -3.61 -16.31
CA LEU A 241 5.05 -2.45 -16.82
C LEU A 241 4.63 -1.21 -16.06
N LEU A 242 5.60 -0.36 -15.74
CA LEU A 242 5.44 0.84 -14.92
C LEU A 242 5.98 2.05 -15.65
N LEU A 243 5.20 3.11 -15.67
CA LEU A 243 5.61 4.43 -16.15
C LEU A 243 5.13 5.49 -15.17
N GLY A 244 5.91 6.53 -14.98
CA GLY A 244 5.45 7.64 -14.15
C GLY A 244 6.46 8.77 -14.05
N GLY A 245 6.09 9.77 -13.28
CA GLY A 245 6.93 10.94 -13.09
C GLY A 245 6.40 11.88 -12.02
N SER A 246 7.22 12.86 -11.69
CA SER A 246 6.89 13.92 -10.75
C SER A 246 7.25 15.28 -11.34
N PHE A 247 6.36 16.23 -11.17
CA PHE A 247 6.55 17.60 -11.60
C PHE A 247 6.00 18.57 -10.55
N HIS A 248 6.87 19.42 -10.00
CA HIS A 248 6.52 20.39 -8.95
C HIS A 248 5.70 19.80 -7.78
N GLY A 249 6.06 18.60 -7.34
CA GLY A 249 5.40 17.91 -6.23
C GLY A 249 4.20 17.05 -6.62
N VAL A 250 3.64 17.20 -7.81
CA VAL A 250 2.62 16.27 -8.32
C VAL A 250 3.31 15.04 -8.88
N VAL A 251 2.92 13.87 -8.44
CA VAL A 251 3.41 12.57 -8.91
C VAL A 251 2.28 11.87 -9.64
N LEU A 252 2.58 11.34 -10.82
CA LEU A 252 1.66 10.53 -11.61
C LEU A 252 2.35 9.22 -11.95
N GLY A 253 1.62 8.12 -11.86
CA GLY A 253 2.08 6.81 -12.26
C GLY A 253 0.96 6.02 -12.91
N TYR A 254 1.33 5.18 -13.84
CA TYR A 254 0.45 4.22 -14.50
C TYR A 254 1.17 2.89 -14.61
N SER A 255 0.44 1.82 -14.37
CA SER A 255 0.93 0.47 -14.60
C SER A 255 -0.08 -0.38 -15.37
N TYR A 256 0.49 -1.33 -16.11
CA TYR A 256 -0.26 -2.36 -16.80
C TYR A 256 0.32 -3.73 -16.44
N GLU A 257 -0.52 -4.60 -15.91
CA GLU A 257 -0.15 -5.95 -15.45
C GLU A 257 -0.65 -7.00 -16.45
N PHE A 258 0.27 -7.82 -16.92
CA PHE A 258 0.01 -8.98 -17.76
C PHE A 258 0.04 -10.25 -16.91
N TYR A 259 -1.04 -10.98 -16.84
CA TYR A 259 -1.09 -12.26 -16.15
C TYR A 259 -0.35 -13.33 -16.94
N THR A 260 0.58 -14.04 -16.26
CA THR A 260 1.34 -15.16 -16.82
C THR A 260 0.83 -16.50 -16.33
N SER A 261 -0.09 -16.51 -15.36
CA SER A 261 -0.77 -17.69 -14.86
C SER A 261 -1.83 -18.18 -15.86
N SER A 262 -2.31 -19.43 -15.67
CA SER A 262 -3.36 -20.04 -16.50
C SER A 262 -4.71 -19.29 -16.48
N ILE A 263 -4.89 -18.33 -15.59
CA ILE A 263 -5.96 -17.33 -15.63
C ILE A 263 -5.45 -16.14 -16.46
N SER A 264 -5.08 -16.38 -17.69
CA SER A 264 -4.78 -15.32 -18.64
C SER A 264 -6.09 -14.71 -19.12
N ALA A 265 -6.70 -13.95 -18.27
CA ALA A 265 -8.02 -13.44 -18.45
C ALA A 265 -7.96 -12.01 -18.98
N GLY A 266 -8.53 -11.82 -20.13
CA GLY A 266 -8.97 -10.54 -20.63
C GLY A 266 -7.85 -9.52 -20.92
N ASN A 267 -8.08 -8.29 -20.53
CA ASN A 267 -7.24 -7.14 -20.86
C ASN A 267 -6.22 -6.78 -19.76
N GLY A 268 -5.84 -7.73 -18.88
CA GLY A 268 -4.89 -7.48 -17.79
C GLY A 268 -5.46 -6.61 -16.68
N SER A 269 -4.57 -6.00 -15.88
CA SER A 269 -4.94 -5.04 -14.84
C SER A 269 -4.30 -3.68 -15.09
N HIS A 270 -5.00 -2.64 -14.69
CA HIS A 270 -4.58 -1.25 -14.84
C HIS A 270 -4.55 -0.58 -13.47
N GLU A 271 -3.50 0.17 -13.19
CA GLU A 271 -3.43 1.00 -12.00
C GLU A 271 -3.04 2.43 -12.36
N LEU A 272 -3.78 3.38 -11.82
CA LEU A 272 -3.46 4.80 -11.86
C LEU A 272 -3.07 5.25 -10.45
N PHE A 273 -1.89 5.85 -10.34
CA PHE A 273 -1.34 6.41 -9.11
C PHE A 273 -1.22 7.94 -9.24
N ILE A 274 -1.71 8.66 -8.26
CA ILE A 274 -1.60 10.11 -8.17
C ILE A 274 -1.06 10.45 -6.78
N GLY A 275 -0.03 11.28 -6.73
CA GLY A 275 0.54 11.77 -5.48
C GLY A 275 0.76 13.28 -5.50
N TYR A 276 0.75 13.88 -4.31
CA TYR A 276 1.21 15.25 -4.10
C TYR A 276 2.19 15.28 -2.94
N GLN A 277 3.35 15.86 -3.17
CA GLN A 277 4.41 15.97 -2.16
C GLN A 277 4.84 17.42 -2.01
N THR A 278 4.86 17.91 -0.77
CA THR A 278 5.39 19.23 -0.47
C THR A 278 6.33 19.18 0.73
N ASP A 279 7.44 19.92 0.65
CA ASP A 279 8.45 19.91 1.69
C ASP A 279 7.90 20.54 2.98
N ILE A 280 8.13 19.87 4.11
CA ILE A 280 7.82 20.39 5.45
C ILE A 280 9.10 20.85 6.11
N ASN A 281 9.08 22.09 6.60
CA ASN A 281 10.18 22.60 7.39
C ASN A 281 10.06 22.13 8.84
N LEU A 282 10.82 21.10 9.20
CA LEU A 282 10.89 20.54 10.56
C LEU A 282 11.87 21.29 11.47
N VAL A 283 12.38 22.45 11.04
CA VAL A 283 13.35 23.23 11.82
C VAL A 283 12.69 23.75 13.08
N LYS A 284 13.29 23.42 14.23
CA LYS A 284 13.01 24.04 15.51
C LYS A 284 13.01 25.57 15.35
N LYS A 285 11.92 26.26 15.68
CA LYS A 285 11.92 27.71 15.90
C LYS A 285 12.78 28.04 17.13
N GLY A 286 14.07 27.91 17.01
CA GLY A 286 15.06 28.23 18.02
C GLY A 286 16.08 29.22 17.43
N LYS A 287 16.76 29.99 18.28
CA LYS A 287 17.63 31.11 18.00
C LYS A 287 18.71 30.98 16.89
N ASN A 288 18.85 29.82 16.22
CA ASN A 288 19.81 29.61 15.14
C ASN A 288 19.09 29.26 13.82
N LYS A 289 18.93 30.27 12.98
CA LYS A 289 18.28 30.22 11.66
C LYS A 289 19.04 29.43 10.56
N HIS A 290 20.11 28.70 10.86
CA HIS A 290 21.06 28.22 9.84
C HIS A 290 21.33 26.71 9.82
N MET A 291 20.61 25.89 10.54
CA MET A 291 20.77 24.43 10.40
C MET A 291 19.54 23.81 9.70
N SER A 292 19.69 23.60 8.41
CA SER A 292 18.79 22.71 7.65
C SER A 292 19.06 21.26 8.09
N VAL A 293 18.10 20.65 8.75
CA VAL A 293 18.15 19.20 9.03
C VAL A 293 17.60 18.48 7.81
N ARG A 294 18.49 17.90 7.01
CA ARG A 294 18.10 16.95 5.97
C ARG A 294 17.87 15.60 6.65
N ILE A 295 16.64 15.13 6.67
CA ILE A 295 16.35 13.73 6.89
C ILE A 295 16.60 13.05 5.54
N LEU A 296 17.61 12.21 5.48
CA LEU A 296 18.03 11.49 4.27
C LEU A 296 17.06 10.39 3.91
#